data_5c75d18e74f89c53ac886b780396854c
#
_entry.id   5c75d18e74f89c53ac886b780396854c
#
_cell.length_a   1.000
_cell.length_b   1.000
_cell.length_c   1.000
_cell.angle_alpha   90.00
_cell.angle_beta   90.00
_cell.angle_gamma   90.00
#
_symmetry.space_group_name_H-M   'P 1'
#
loop_
_entity.id
_entity.type
_entity.pdbx_description
1 polymer ?
#
loop_
_entity_poly.entity_id
_entity_poly.type
_entity_poly.pdbx_seq_one_letter_code
_entity_poly.pdbx_strand_id
1 'polypeptide(L)'
;MKKAGKALFDSLGELRDAQVMTDWVQKLGPPDDPETNALLDLLAHREHAHKLLAANAVQSFDVRQWRKWSRELPRRAARVKRGSIVFKHLALERWTAAYDLHRRALRSRSQAAWHELRIGVKRFRYIVENFLPQQHRQWSNDLKELQDLLGDVHDLDVLWATAIEVNAFAGEDSRNRWHAIVREAREKRVARYEAKTVGPQSLWRLWRAELPREDQIQTAAMTRMKVWASFLDPDFDHSQRVAMLADQLYEGLRKVGLNVLNGEHDARRVLRAAALMHDVGRGRREKDHQRISYRLIRKMSPPLGWAAPDLQLAAVVARFHRGTLPQSRHKLMRELAPSDKTLVVRLAGMLRFVNAFDGSRDHHVPSLRVEQKNGTLVVSAAGYSPWSPNAEKISSARHLLELVLRRPILVKPLKPTPSRAARTQSRSR
;
A
#
# COMPACT_ATOMS: atom_id res chain seq x y z
N MET A 1 0.21 11.29 15.88
CA MET A 1 0.48 10.03 16.60
C MET A 1 1.95 9.64 16.56
N LYS A 2 2.55 9.26 15.41
CA LYS A 2 3.96 8.81 15.34
C LYS A 2 4.98 9.79 15.97
N LYS A 3 4.86 11.10 15.67
CA LYS A 3 5.75 12.12 16.27
C LYS A 3 5.52 12.31 17.77
N ALA A 4 4.28 12.26 18.23
CA ALA A 4 3.93 12.49 19.63
C ALA A 4 4.37 11.34 20.55
N GLY A 5 4.40 10.09 20.06
CA GLY A 5 4.88 8.96 20.84
C GLY A 5 6.41 8.75 20.76
N LYS A 6 7.10 9.47 19.88
CA LYS A 6 8.51 9.15 19.58
C LYS A 6 9.41 9.29 20.82
N ALA A 7 9.37 10.43 21.50
CA ALA A 7 10.22 10.68 22.67
C ALA A 7 10.00 9.65 23.76
N LEU A 8 8.72 9.32 24.08
CA LEU A 8 8.39 8.29 25.06
C LEU A 8 8.92 6.91 24.67
N PHE A 9 8.69 6.49 23.41
CA PHE A 9 9.14 5.16 22.97
C PHE A 9 10.65 5.06 22.84
N ASP A 10 11.36 6.14 22.46
CA ASP A 10 12.81 6.19 22.41
C ASP A 10 13.40 6.03 23.84
N SER A 11 12.90 6.80 24.85
CA SER A 11 13.37 6.69 26.24
C SER A 11 13.07 5.33 26.87
N LEU A 12 11.91 4.74 26.61
CA LEU A 12 11.58 3.39 27.07
C LEU A 12 12.42 2.32 26.38
N GLY A 13 12.81 2.56 25.12
CA GLY A 13 13.71 1.70 24.35
C GLY A 13 15.10 1.65 24.98
N GLU A 14 15.69 2.81 25.25
CA GLU A 14 17.01 2.93 25.88
C GLU A 14 17.08 2.27 27.27
N LEU A 15 16.02 2.44 28.08
CA LEU A 15 15.93 1.75 29.37
C LEU A 15 15.90 0.23 29.19
N ARG A 16 15.07 -0.27 28.26
CA ARG A 16 14.98 -1.70 27.97
C ARG A 16 16.31 -2.25 27.45
N ASP A 17 16.98 -1.52 26.58
CA ASP A 17 18.27 -1.94 26.00
C ASP A 17 19.32 -2.10 27.11
N ALA A 18 19.37 -1.20 28.12
CA ALA A 18 20.23 -1.34 29.28
C ALA A 18 19.92 -2.62 30.08
N GLN A 19 18.64 -2.90 30.35
CA GLN A 19 18.20 -4.12 31.07
C GLN A 19 18.57 -5.40 30.32
N VAL A 20 18.30 -5.44 29.00
CA VAL A 20 18.63 -6.60 28.17
C VAL A 20 20.15 -6.84 28.10
N MET A 21 20.95 -5.78 28.05
CA MET A 21 22.41 -5.91 28.11
C MET A 21 22.86 -6.49 29.46
N THR A 22 22.27 -6.06 30.57
CA THR A 22 22.52 -6.64 31.90
C THR A 22 22.25 -8.14 31.93
N ASP A 23 21.08 -8.57 31.42
CA ASP A 23 20.72 -9.99 31.31
C ASP A 23 21.75 -10.79 30.47
N TRP A 24 22.24 -10.18 29.36
CA TRP A 24 23.26 -10.82 28.53
C TRP A 24 24.61 -10.94 29.22
N VAL A 25 25.07 -9.90 29.95
CA VAL A 25 26.32 -9.95 30.70
C VAL A 25 26.24 -11.02 31.79
N GLN A 26 25.15 -11.08 32.54
CA GLN A 26 24.93 -12.12 33.55
C GLN A 26 24.94 -13.55 32.98
N LYS A 27 24.40 -13.72 31.77
CA LYS A 27 24.31 -15.02 31.09
C LYS A 27 25.62 -15.48 30.46
N LEU A 28 26.41 -14.57 29.98
CA LEU A 28 27.61 -14.85 29.19
C LEU A 28 28.92 -14.69 29.99
N GLY A 29 28.89 -13.82 31.01
CA GLY A 29 30.06 -13.51 31.79
C GLY A 29 30.52 -14.71 32.62
N PRO A 30 31.84 -14.99 32.66
CA PRO A 30 32.35 -16.00 33.56
C PRO A 30 32.09 -15.61 35.02
N PRO A 31 31.89 -16.59 35.91
CA PRO A 31 31.77 -16.36 37.35
C PRO A 31 33.06 -15.65 37.86
N ASP A 32 32.88 -14.69 38.75
CA ASP A 32 33.97 -13.94 39.43
C ASP A 32 34.95 -13.20 38.48
N ASP A 33 34.54 -12.96 37.22
CA ASP A 33 35.34 -12.22 36.25
C ASP A 33 35.26 -10.71 36.52
N PRO A 34 36.39 -10.01 36.72
CA PRO A 34 36.40 -8.58 37.04
C PRO A 34 35.72 -7.71 35.97
N GLU A 35 35.87 -8.07 34.71
CA GLU A 35 35.25 -7.35 33.58
C GLU A 35 33.73 -7.55 33.56
N THR A 36 33.23 -8.75 33.93
CA THR A 36 31.82 -9.02 34.13
C THR A 36 31.24 -8.08 35.17
N ASN A 37 31.88 -7.94 36.33
CA ASN A 37 31.42 -7.07 37.41
C ASN A 37 31.45 -5.59 36.98
N ALA A 38 32.55 -5.16 36.34
CA ALA A 38 32.68 -3.78 35.84
C ALA A 38 31.59 -3.43 34.81
N LEU A 39 31.24 -4.36 33.89
CA LEU A 39 30.15 -4.17 32.93
C LEU A 39 28.78 -4.10 33.63
N LEU A 40 28.54 -4.94 34.61
CA LEU A 40 27.29 -4.93 35.38
C LEU A 40 27.09 -3.62 36.14
N ASP A 41 28.13 -3.12 36.81
CA ASP A 41 28.13 -1.84 37.52
C ASP A 41 27.83 -0.67 36.58
N LEU A 42 28.47 -0.65 35.42
CA LEU A 42 28.23 0.37 34.41
C LEU A 42 26.81 0.34 33.86
N LEU A 43 26.28 -0.87 33.57
CA LEU A 43 24.94 -1.04 33.08
C LEU A 43 23.90 -0.67 34.13
N ALA A 44 24.15 -0.93 35.40
CA ALA A 44 23.30 -0.49 36.52
C ALA A 44 23.22 1.04 36.60
N HIS A 45 24.35 1.75 36.43
CA HIS A 45 24.36 3.22 36.36
C HIS A 45 23.58 3.74 35.13
N ARG A 46 23.75 3.14 33.95
CA ARG A 46 22.97 3.48 32.73
C ARG A 46 21.48 3.23 32.95
N GLU A 47 21.11 2.07 33.49
CA GLU A 47 19.71 1.76 33.77
C GLU A 47 19.08 2.80 34.70
N HIS A 48 19.78 3.22 35.76
CA HIS A 48 19.29 4.26 36.67
C HIS A 48 19.06 5.59 35.95
N ALA A 49 20.01 6.03 35.13
CA ALA A 49 19.90 7.25 34.35
C ALA A 49 18.69 7.19 33.36
N HIS A 50 18.55 6.07 32.64
CA HIS A 50 17.45 5.89 31.69
C HIS A 50 16.09 5.74 32.38
N LYS A 51 16.01 5.20 33.61
CA LYS A 51 14.79 5.21 34.44
C LYS A 51 14.28 6.62 34.72
N LEU A 52 15.18 7.55 35.05
CA LEU A 52 14.82 8.95 35.29
C LEU A 52 14.33 9.63 33.99
N LEU A 53 15.01 9.41 32.88
CA LEU A 53 14.59 9.94 31.56
C LEU A 53 13.24 9.38 31.14
N ALA A 54 13.03 8.08 31.30
CA ALA A 54 11.75 7.44 30.98
C ALA A 54 10.61 7.95 31.87
N ALA A 55 10.85 8.15 33.18
CA ALA A 55 9.85 8.72 34.08
C ALA A 55 9.44 10.14 33.65
N ASN A 56 10.40 11.00 33.29
CA ASN A 56 10.14 12.34 32.79
C ASN A 56 9.35 12.31 31.45
N ALA A 57 9.70 11.38 30.54
CA ALA A 57 9.01 11.20 29.27
C ALA A 57 7.55 10.73 29.46
N VAL A 58 7.29 9.87 30.46
CA VAL A 58 5.92 9.44 30.83
C VAL A 58 5.12 10.59 31.40
N GLN A 59 5.71 11.42 32.28
CA GLN A 59 5.01 12.58 32.87
C GLN A 59 4.65 13.64 31.84
N SER A 60 5.52 13.87 30.85
CA SER A 60 5.31 14.85 29.78
C SER A 60 4.41 14.35 28.65
N PHE A 61 4.01 13.07 28.66
CA PHE A 61 3.26 12.44 27.59
C PHE A 61 1.78 12.84 27.58
N ASP A 62 1.27 13.36 26.46
CA ASP A 62 -0.16 13.69 26.31
C ASP A 62 -1.03 12.45 26.14
N VAL A 63 -1.41 11.87 27.30
CA VAL A 63 -2.27 10.69 27.39
C VAL A 63 -3.67 10.95 26.81
N ARG A 64 -4.21 12.20 26.93
CA ARG A 64 -5.57 12.55 26.44
C ARG A 64 -5.61 12.46 24.92
N GLN A 65 -4.65 13.11 24.27
CA GLN A 65 -4.54 13.10 22.81
C GLN A 65 -4.24 11.68 22.29
N TRP A 66 -3.41 10.91 22.99
CA TRP A 66 -3.13 9.51 22.65
C TRP A 66 -4.39 8.64 22.71
N ARG A 67 -5.19 8.76 23.78
CA ARG A 67 -6.47 8.05 23.94
C ARG A 67 -7.45 8.39 22.81
N LYS A 68 -7.52 9.65 22.39
CA LYS A 68 -8.35 10.07 21.25
C LYS A 68 -7.94 9.32 19.98
N TRP A 69 -6.67 9.35 19.62
CA TRP A 69 -6.17 8.64 18.44
C TRP A 69 -6.35 7.13 18.52
N SER A 70 -6.14 6.54 19.68
CA SER A 70 -6.30 5.09 19.91
C SER A 70 -7.75 4.61 19.73
N ARG A 71 -8.73 5.49 19.92
CA ARG A 71 -10.15 5.20 19.64
C ARG A 71 -10.53 5.41 18.17
N GLU A 72 -9.99 6.42 17.54
CA GLU A 72 -10.32 6.76 16.14
C GLU A 72 -9.70 5.80 15.11
N LEU A 73 -8.46 5.37 15.31
CA LEU A 73 -7.76 4.50 14.36
C LEU A 73 -8.40 3.12 14.18
N PRO A 74 -8.79 2.40 15.26
CA PRO A 74 -9.48 1.11 15.10
C PRO A 74 -10.82 1.23 14.37
N ARG A 75 -11.58 2.32 14.60
CA ARG A 75 -12.83 2.57 13.90
C ARG A 75 -12.64 2.74 12.39
N ARG A 76 -11.56 3.41 11.98
CA ARG A 76 -11.20 3.53 10.56
C ARG A 76 -10.73 2.18 10.00
N ALA A 77 -9.86 1.49 10.72
CA ALA A 77 -9.37 0.18 10.30
C ALA A 77 -10.49 -0.88 10.18
N ALA A 78 -11.53 -0.80 11.01
CA ALA A 78 -12.68 -1.71 10.98
C ALA A 78 -13.50 -1.66 9.66
N ARG A 79 -13.35 -0.60 8.85
CA ARG A 79 -13.96 -0.54 7.51
C ARG A 79 -13.37 -1.57 6.54
N VAL A 80 -12.20 -2.11 6.85
CA VAL A 80 -11.55 -3.13 6.03
C VAL A 80 -11.57 -4.46 6.80
N LYS A 81 -12.24 -5.45 6.24
CA LYS A 81 -12.38 -6.78 6.88
C LYS A 81 -11.00 -7.41 7.13
N ARG A 82 -10.74 -7.85 8.36
CA ARG A 82 -9.55 -8.65 8.68
C ARG A 82 -9.50 -9.91 7.81
N GLY A 83 -8.31 -10.35 7.43
CA GLY A 83 -8.12 -11.48 6.53
C GLY A 83 -8.43 -11.18 5.06
N SER A 84 -8.90 -9.96 4.72
CA SER A 84 -9.21 -9.60 3.34
C SER A 84 -7.98 -9.57 2.44
N ILE A 85 -8.23 -9.61 1.12
CA ILE A 85 -7.18 -9.53 0.10
C ILE A 85 -6.33 -8.25 0.23
N VAL A 86 -6.89 -7.15 0.76
CA VAL A 86 -6.16 -5.90 1.01
C VAL A 86 -5.05 -6.11 2.04
N PHE A 87 -5.35 -6.79 3.15
CA PHE A 87 -4.34 -7.06 4.17
C PHE A 87 -3.38 -8.18 3.76
N LYS A 88 -3.82 -9.18 3.00
CA LYS A 88 -2.93 -10.18 2.40
C LYS A 88 -1.93 -9.53 1.43
N HIS A 89 -2.39 -8.56 0.64
CA HIS A 89 -1.53 -7.79 -0.25
C HIS A 89 -0.51 -6.92 0.52
N LEU A 90 -0.95 -6.26 1.59
CA LEU A 90 -0.04 -5.50 2.46
C LEU A 90 1.00 -6.40 3.14
N ALA A 91 0.59 -7.61 3.57
CA ALA A 91 1.50 -8.62 4.10
C ALA A 91 2.51 -9.07 3.05
N LEU A 92 2.07 -9.31 1.80
CA LEU A 92 2.98 -9.65 0.70
C LEU A 92 4.00 -8.55 0.44
N GLU A 93 3.60 -7.29 0.45
CA GLU A 93 4.50 -6.15 0.31
C GLU A 93 5.56 -6.10 1.43
N ARG A 94 5.16 -6.36 2.69
CA ARG A 94 6.07 -6.45 3.82
C ARG A 94 6.94 -7.69 3.79
N TRP A 95 6.38 -8.82 3.36
CA TRP A 95 7.12 -10.06 3.12
C TRP A 95 8.22 -9.86 2.07
N THR A 96 7.89 -9.26 0.91
CA THR A 96 8.86 -9.01 -0.17
C THR A 96 10.00 -8.12 0.34
N ALA A 97 9.68 -7.02 1.01
CA ALA A 97 10.71 -6.13 1.58
C ALA A 97 11.58 -6.84 2.62
N ALA A 98 11.00 -7.66 3.51
CA ALA A 98 11.75 -8.41 4.51
C ALA A 98 12.59 -9.53 3.89
N TYR A 99 12.10 -10.18 2.83
CA TYR A 99 12.85 -11.20 2.11
C TYR A 99 14.06 -10.64 1.35
N ASP A 100 13.95 -9.45 0.77
CA ASP A 100 15.09 -8.77 0.16
C ASP A 100 16.17 -8.42 1.21
N LEU A 101 15.73 -7.98 2.40
CA LEU A 101 16.63 -7.73 3.53
C LEU A 101 17.27 -9.04 4.05
N HIS A 102 16.53 -10.14 4.10
CA HIS A 102 17.07 -11.48 4.41
C HIS A 102 18.18 -11.88 3.44
N ARG A 103 17.94 -11.80 2.13
CA ARG A 103 18.96 -12.10 1.12
C ARG A 103 20.20 -11.22 1.26
N ARG A 104 20.01 -9.94 1.62
CA ARG A 104 21.11 -9.01 1.84
C ARG A 104 21.90 -9.35 3.10
N ALA A 105 21.24 -9.68 4.22
CA ALA A 105 21.87 -10.06 5.47
C ALA A 105 22.72 -11.32 5.32
N LEU A 106 22.21 -12.34 4.63
CA LEU A 106 22.97 -13.57 4.35
C LEU A 106 24.21 -13.33 3.49
N ARG A 107 24.15 -12.40 2.54
CA ARG A 107 25.30 -12.09 1.65
C ARG A 107 26.34 -11.21 2.33
N SER A 108 25.94 -10.13 2.97
CA SER A 108 26.85 -9.13 3.52
C SER A 108 27.38 -9.51 4.91
N ARG A 109 26.60 -10.29 5.68
CA ARG A 109 26.86 -10.65 7.07
C ARG A 109 27.10 -9.46 8.00
N SER A 110 26.86 -8.24 7.54
CA SER A 110 27.09 -7.01 8.30
C SER A 110 26.05 -6.82 9.40
N GLN A 111 26.45 -6.21 10.52
CA GLN A 111 25.57 -5.83 11.62
C GLN A 111 24.38 -4.97 11.14
N ALA A 112 24.64 -3.98 10.29
CA ALA A 112 23.61 -3.12 9.73
C ALA A 112 22.55 -3.91 8.94
N ALA A 113 22.96 -4.91 8.14
CA ALA A 113 22.04 -5.72 7.37
C ALA A 113 21.16 -6.62 8.25
N TRP A 114 21.71 -7.19 9.33
CA TRP A 114 20.93 -7.95 10.31
C TRP A 114 19.94 -7.06 11.09
N HIS A 115 20.35 -5.85 11.45
CA HIS A 115 19.46 -4.88 12.09
C HIS A 115 18.28 -4.48 11.16
N GLU A 116 18.57 -4.18 9.89
CA GLU A 116 17.50 -3.86 8.92
C GLU A 116 16.54 -5.03 8.73
N LEU A 117 17.06 -6.26 8.63
CA LEU A 117 16.27 -7.48 8.55
C LEU A 117 15.34 -7.64 9.78
N ARG A 118 15.85 -7.44 11.00
CA ARG A 118 15.05 -7.44 12.24
C ARG A 118 13.86 -6.49 12.13
N ILE A 119 14.09 -5.26 11.65
CA ILE A 119 13.02 -4.28 11.45
C ILE A 119 12.02 -4.75 10.37
N GLY A 120 12.51 -5.35 9.27
CA GLY A 120 11.69 -5.92 8.21
C GLY A 120 10.75 -7.01 8.71
N VAL A 121 11.29 -8.00 9.43
CA VAL A 121 10.52 -9.11 10.02
C VAL A 121 9.49 -8.59 11.04
N LYS A 122 9.88 -7.64 11.91
CA LYS A 122 8.97 -7.00 12.86
C LYS A 122 7.78 -6.33 12.17
N ARG A 123 8.02 -5.62 11.05
CA ARG A 123 6.96 -4.98 10.27
C ARG A 123 6.03 -6.01 9.60
N PHE A 124 6.57 -7.09 9.08
CA PHE A 124 5.80 -8.19 8.52
C PHE A 124 4.94 -8.87 9.58
N ARG A 125 5.55 -9.24 10.73
CA ARG A 125 4.83 -9.84 11.87
C ARG A 125 3.65 -8.99 12.31
N TYR A 126 3.82 -7.67 12.46
CA TYR A 126 2.73 -6.79 12.89
C TYR A 126 1.53 -6.78 11.96
N ILE A 127 1.74 -6.91 10.65
CA ILE A 127 0.62 -7.02 9.70
C ILE A 127 -0.09 -8.37 9.88
N VAL A 128 0.65 -9.46 10.02
CA VAL A 128 0.08 -10.80 10.24
C VAL A 128 -0.72 -10.83 11.54
N GLU A 129 -0.13 -10.41 12.64
CA GLU A 129 -0.71 -10.42 13.98
C GLU A 129 -2.01 -9.61 14.07
N ASN A 130 -2.01 -8.39 13.53
CA ASN A 130 -3.15 -7.49 13.71
C ASN A 130 -4.26 -7.70 12.67
N PHE A 131 -3.94 -8.19 11.46
CA PHE A 131 -4.88 -8.15 10.34
C PHE A 131 -5.13 -9.48 9.65
N LEU A 132 -4.33 -10.52 9.89
CA LEU A 132 -4.45 -11.83 9.25
C LEU A 132 -4.66 -12.96 10.28
N PRO A 133 -5.85 -13.07 10.90
CA PRO A 133 -6.07 -13.98 12.04
C PRO A 133 -5.85 -15.46 11.70
N GLN A 134 -6.08 -15.88 10.45
CA GLN A 134 -5.81 -17.26 10.03
C GLN A 134 -4.32 -17.54 9.96
N GLN A 135 -3.55 -16.69 9.28
CA GLN A 135 -2.10 -16.78 9.17
C GLN A 135 -1.42 -16.61 10.52
N HIS A 136 -1.95 -15.71 11.37
CA HIS A 136 -1.41 -15.54 12.71
C HIS A 136 -1.49 -16.82 13.55
N ARG A 137 -2.60 -17.54 13.51
CA ARG A 137 -2.73 -18.82 14.23
C ARG A 137 -1.71 -19.86 13.76
N GLN A 138 -1.33 -19.83 12.51
CA GLN A 138 -0.39 -20.79 11.92
C GLN A 138 1.07 -20.37 12.09
N TRP A 139 1.36 -19.06 11.96
CA TRP A 139 2.73 -18.55 11.83
C TRP A 139 3.26 -17.85 13.09
N SER A 140 2.43 -17.65 14.12
CA SER A 140 2.78 -16.84 15.28
C SER A 140 4.05 -17.31 16.00
N ASN A 141 4.20 -18.63 16.19
CA ASN A 141 5.35 -19.21 16.89
C ASN A 141 6.64 -19.01 16.06
N ASP A 142 6.61 -19.30 14.76
CA ASP A 142 7.76 -19.13 13.88
C ASP A 142 8.15 -17.65 13.74
N LEU A 143 7.16 -16.76 13.55
CA LEU A 143 7.40 -15.32 13.48
C LEU A 143 7.98 -14.76 14.77
N LYS A 144 7.51 -15.26 15.93
CA LYS A 144 8.06 -14.88 17.22
C LYS A 144 9.50 -15.37 17.37
N GLU A 145 9.75 -16.64 17.10
CA GLU A 145 11.09 -17.22 17.20
C GLU A 145 12.10 -16.51 16.30
N LEU A 146 11.76 -16.23 15.02
CA LEU A 146 12.65 -15.46 14.15
C LEU A 146 12.91 -14.05 14.67
N GLN A 147 11.88 -13.40 15.23
CA GLN A 147 12.05 -12.07 15.80
C GLN A 147 12.91 -12.09 17.07
N ASP A 148 12.77 -13.11 17.89
CA ASP A 148 13.58 -13.29 19.11
C ASP A 148 15.05 -13.56 18.73
N LEU A 149 15.32 -14.46 17.77
CA LEU A 149 16.66 -14.72 17.27
C LEU A 149 17.35 -13.46 16.69
N LEU A 150 16.61 -12.68 15.89
CA LEU A 150 17.14 -11.42 15.33
C LEU A 150 17.25 -10.32 16.39
N GLY A 151 16.45 -10.39 17.44
CA GLY A 151 16.56 -9.58 18.64
C GLY A 151 17.86 -9.86 19.36
N ASP A 152 18.09 -11.13 19.69
CA ASP A 152 19.32 -11.58 20.35
C ASP A 152 20.60 -11.17 19.59
N VAL A 153 20.60 -11.35 18.24
CA VAL A 153 21.72 -10.92 17.39
C VAL A 153 21.98 -9.42 17.53
N HIS A 154 20.93 -8.61 17.48
CA HIS A 154 21.04 -7.17 17.65
C HIS A 154 21.54 -6.78 19.04
N ASP A 155 20.99 -7.39 20.06
CA ASP A 155 21.31 -7.08 21.45
C ASP A 155 22.78 -7.42 21.79
N LEU A 156 23.29 -8.54 21.24
CA LEU A 156 24.71 -8.91 21.34
C LEU A 156 25.62 -7.93 20.57
N ASP A 157 25.21 -7.47 19.39
CA ASP A 157 25.92 -6.46 18.61
C ASP A 157 25.98 -5.13 19.39
N VAL A 158 24.91 -4.72 20.05
CA VAL A 158 24.83 -3.50 20.87
C VAL A 158 25.67 -3.66 22.14
N LEU A 159 25.59 -4.81 22.82
CA LEU A 159 26.41 -5.10 24.00
C LEU A 159 27.91 -4.94 23.69
N TRP A 160 28.37 -5.57 22.59
CA TRP A 160 29.75 -5.48 22.19
C TRP A 160 30.17 -4.03 21.88
N ALA A 161 29.38 -3.30 21.09
CA ALA A 161 29.65 -1.91 20.76
C ALA A 161 29.73 -1.02 22.02
N THR A 162 28.81 -1.23 22.95
CA THR A 162 28.81 -0.51 24.26
C THR A 162 30.03 -0.82 25.09
N ALA A 163 30.41 -2.10 25.22
CA ALA A 163 31.56 -2.51 25.99
C ALA A 163 32.88 -1.90 25.46
N ILE A 164 32.99 -1.77 24.13
CA ILE A 164 34.13 -1.08 23.49
C ILE A 164 34.09 0.43 23.74
N GLU A 165 32.93 1.06 23.57
CA GLU A 165 32.78 2.53 23.75
C GLU A 165 33.20 2.99 25.14
N VAL A 166 32.88 2.18 26.17
CA VAL A 166 33.15 2.51 27.58
C VAL A 166 34.51 2.00 28.08
N ASN A 167 35.31 1.40 27.20
CA ASN A 167 36.59 0.78 27.56
C ASN A 167 36.48 -0.19 28.77
N ALA A 168 35.49 -1.09 28.71
CA ALA A 168 35.18 -1.98 29.83
C ALA A 168 36.24 -3.06 30.11
N PHE A 169 37.29 -3.18 29.30
CA PHE A 169 38.27 -4.24 29.35
C PHE A 169 39.64 -3.70 29.84
N ALA A 170 40.22 -4.37 30.82
CA ALA A 170 41.50 -3.99 31.42
C ALA A 170 42.68 -4.18 30.47
N GLY A 171 42.58 -5.04 29.44
CA GLY A 171 43.62 -5.32 28.48
C GLY A 171 43.13 -6.06 27.22
N GLU A 172 44.06 -6.31 26.30
CA GLU A 172 43.74 -7.00 25.03
C GLU A 172 43.27 -8.44 25.23
N ASP A 173 43.81 -9.16 26.19
CA ASP A 173 43.45 -10.56 26.46
C ASP A 173 42.02 -10.67 26.96
N SER A 174 41.60 -9.83 27.88
CA SER A 174 40.21 -9.80 28.38
C SER A 174 39.24 -9.37 27.28
N ARG A 175 39.63 -8.38 26.48
CA ARG A 175 38.86 -7.93 25.32
C ARG A 175 38.66 -9.06 24.28
N ASN A 176 39.73 -9.80 23.95
CA ASN A 176 39.70 -10.89 23.00
C ASN A 176 38.83 -12.06 23.51
N ARG A 177 38.96 -12.39 24.78
CA ARG A 177 38.11 -13.40 25.45
C ARG A 177 36.63 -13.05 25.36
N TRP A 178 36.26 -11.84 25.77
CA TRP A 178 34.87 -11.38 25.70
C TRP A 178 34.36 -11.29 24.25
N HIS A 179 35.18 -10.83 23.32
CA HIS A 179 34.81 -10.84 21.90
C HIS A 179 34.49 -12.25 21.38
N ALA A 180 35.29 -13.24 21.77
CA ALA A 180 35.06 -14.63 21.39
C ALA A 180 33.72 -15.15 21.96
N ILE A 181 33.41 -14.86 23.24
CA ILE A 181 32.16 -15.25 23.90
C ILE A 181 30.97 -14.63 23.20
N VAL A 182 30.96 -13.31 22.98
CA VAL A 182 29.83 -12.61 22.34
C VAL A 182 29.68 -13.06 20.89
N ARG A 183 30.79 -13.25 20.15
CA ARG A 183 30.76 -13.74 18.77
C ARG A 183 30.17 -15.14 18.68
N GLU A 184 30.59 -16.07 19.54
CA GLU A 184 30.06 -17.44 19.56
C GLU A 184 28.54 -17.43 19.87
N ALA A 185 28.12 -16.66 20.85
CA ALA A 185 26.72 -16.52 21.20
C ALA A 185 25.90 -15.98 20.03
N ARG A 186 26.44 -15.01 19.28
CA ARG A 186 25.83 -14.42 18.09
C ARG A 186 25.76 -15.42 16.93
N GLU A 187 26.84 -16.12 16.64
CA GLU A 187 26.92 -17.11 15.55
C GLU A 187 25.91 -18.25 15.77
N LYS A 188 25.73 -18.72 17.00
CA LYS A 188 24.69 -19.70 17.36
C LYS A 188 23.29 -19.23 16.98
N ARG A 189 22.94 -17.94 17.19
CA ARG A 189 21.64 -17.37 16.84
C ARG A 189 21.47 -17.26 15.33
N VAL A 190 22.52 -16.77 14.66
CA VAL A 190 22.52 -16.71 13.19
C VAL A 190 22.35 -18.08 12.55
N ALA A 191 23.07 -19.09 13.04
CA ALA A 191 22.95 -20.46 12.53
C ALA A 191 21.53 -21.03 12.73
N ARG A 192 20.90 -20.77 13.89
CA ARG A 192 19.49 -21.17 14.13
C ARG A 192 18.52 -20.45 13.19
N TYR A 193 18.75 -19.14 12.96
CA TYR A 193 17.97 -18.37 12.00
C TYR A 193 18.10 -18.97 10.59
N GLU A 194 19.33 -19.25 10.14
CA GLU A 194 19.60 -19.83 8.83
C GLU A 194 18.96 -21.21 8.64
N ALA A 195 19.03 -22.06 9.65
CA ALA A 195 18.41 -23.40 9.63
C ALA A 195 16.89 -23.35 9.34
N LYS A 196 16.19 -22.30 9.79
CA LYS A 196 14.75 -22.12 9.56
C LYS A 196 14.40 -21.37 8.27
N THR A 197 15.34 -20.59 7.75
CA THR A 197 15.04 -19.62 6.69
C THR A 197 15.71 -19.91 5.36
N VAL A 198 16.63 -20.89 5.32
CA VAL A 198 17.33 -21.32 4.11
C VAL A 198 16.85 -22.71 3.70
N GLY A 199 16.87 -22.99 2.41
CA GLY A 199 16.52 -24.30 1.86
C GLY A 199 15.07 -24.45 1.37
N PRO A 200 14.69 -25.68 0.92
CA PRO A 200 13.39 -25.93 0.30
C PRO A 200 12.20 -25.74 1.24
N GLN A 201 12.37 -26.04 2.51
CA GLN A 201 11.33 -25.96 3.55
C GLN A 201 11.42 -24.66 4.37
N SER A 202 12.11 -23.64 3.85
CA SER A 202 12.27 -22.37 4.57
C SER A 202 10.94 -21.71 4.88
N LEU A 203 10.84 -21.08 6.05
CA LEU A 203 9.66 -20.32 6.48
C LEU A 203 9.26 -19.25 5.47
N TRP A 204 10.23 -18.62 4.78
CA TRP A 204 9.97 -17.66 3.72
C TRP A 204 9.15 -18.26 2.57
N ARG A 205 9.41 -19.50 2.17
CA ARG A 205 8.65 -20.19 1.12
C ARG A 205 7.26 -20.57 1.60
N LEU A 206 7.15 -21.11 2.82
CA LEU A 206 5.87 -21.47 3.43
C LEU A 206 4.93 -20.26 3.52
N TRP A 207 5.41 -19.16 4.05
CA TRP A 207 4.60 -17.93 4.15
C TRP A 207 4.22 -17.36 2.78
N ARG A 208 5.16 -17.40 1.81
CA ARG A 208 4.90 -16.91 0.46
C ARG A 208 3.77 -17.68 -0.23
N ALA A 209 3.66 -18.97 0.05
CA ALA A 209 2.67 -19.84 -0.57
C ALA A 209 1.21 -19.44 -0.28
N GLU A 210 0.94 -18.83 0.88
CA GLU A 210 -0.40 -18.38 1.31
C GLU A 210 -0.72 -16.92 1.00
N LEU A 211 0.22 -16.18 0.45
CA LEU A 211 0.05 -14.79 0.05
C LEU A 211 -0.33 -14.68 -1.44
N PRO A 212 -0.94 -13.57 -1.88
CA PRO A 212 -1.42 -13.40 -3.24
C PRO A 212 -0.36 -13.69 -4.31
N ARG A 213 -0.78 -14.31 -5.42
CA ARG A 213 0.07 -14.65 -6.56
C ARG A 213 -0.49 -14.02 -7.84
N GLU A 214 0.40 -13.75 -8.81
CA GLU A 214 0.05 -13.34 -10.18
C GLU A 214 -1.12 -12.35 -10.26
N ASP A 215 -2.21 -12.75 -10.93
CA ASP A 215 -3.40 -11.90 -11.12
C ASP A 215 -4.06 -11.46 -9.81
N GLN A 216 -3.91 -12.26 -8.74
CA GLN A 216 -4.39 -11.85 -7.42
C GLN A 216 -3.67 -10.61 -6.89
N ILE A 217 -2.39 -10.42 -7.23
CA ILE A 217 -1.62 -9.24 -6.83
C ILE A 217 -2.23 -7.98 -7.46
N GLN A 218 -2.55 -8.03 -8.75
CA GLN A 218 -3.14 -6.90 -9.47
C GLN A 218 -4.55 -6.58 -8.97
N THR A 219 -5.37 -7.60 -8.77
CA THR A 219 -6.71 -7.47 -8.19
C THR A 219 -6.67 -6.89 -6.79
N ALA A 220 -5.73 -7.34 -5.97
CA ALA A 220 -5.55 -6.85 -4.61
C ALA A 220 -5.04 -5.40 -4.58
N ALA A 221 -4.12 -5.03 -5.47
CA ALA A 221 -3.63 -3.68 -5.61
C ALA A 221 -4.76 -2.71 -5.98
N MET A 222 -5.60 -3.07 -6.96
CA MET A 222 -6.78 -2.28 -7.35
C MET A 222 -7.78 -2.17 -6.19
N THR A 223 -8.04 -3.26 -5.47
CA THR A 223 -8.92 -3.26 -4.30
C THR A 223 -8.37 -2.35 -3.19
N ARG A 224 -7.05 -2.34 -2.98
CA ARG A 224 -6.40 -1.43 -2.02
C ARG A 224 -6.55 0.04 -2.41
N MET A 225 -6.39 0.38 -3.69
CA MET A 225 -6.65 1.74 -4.19
C MET A 225 -8.11 2.13 -4.06
N LYS A 226 -9.05 1.22 -4.34
CA LYS A 226 -10.48 1.40 -4.12
C LYS A 226 -10.77 1.73 -2.65
N VAL A 227 -10.23 0.96 -1.71
CA VAL A 227 -10.37 1.21 -0.28
C VAL A 227 -9.77 2.56 0.11
N TRP A 228 -8.58 2.90 -0.38
CA TRP A 228 -7.95 4.19 -0.12
C TRP A 228 -8.82 5.34 -0.62
N ALA A 229 -9.36 5.25 -1.83
CA ALA A 229 -10.24 6.27 -2.40
C ALA A 229 -11.52 6.44 -1.56
N SER A 230 -12.14 5.35 -1.09
CA SER A 230 -13.36 5.39 -0.28
C SER A 230 -13.20 6.09 1.08
N PHE A 231 -11.97 6.26 1.58
CA PHE A 231 -11.71 7.05 2.79
C PHE A 231 -11.61 8.55 2.53
N LEU A 232 -11.40 8.97 1.29
CA LEU A 232 -11.11 10.35 0.92
C LEU A 232 -12.23 10.99 0.11
N ASP A 233 -12.91 10.20 -0.70
CA ASP A 233 -14.03 10.63 -1.54
C ASP A 233 -15.33 10.61 -0.74
N PRO A 234 -15.99 11.77 -0.53
CA PRO A 234 -17.25 11.84 0.21
C PRO A 234 -18.43 11.17 -0.49
N ASP A 235 -18.33 10.97 -1.81
CA ASP A 235 -19.35 10.35 -2.65
C ASP A 235 -18.72 9.25 -3.51
N PHE A 236 -18.19 8.25 -2.81
CA PHE A 236 -17.43 7.18 -3.47
C PHE A 236 -18.29 6.27 -4.36
N ASP A 237 -19.61 6.22 -4.14
CA ASP A 237 -20.54 5.45 -4.97
C ASP A 237 -20.59 6.01 -6.39
N HIS A 238 -20.55 7.34 -6.55
CA HIS A 238 -20.35 7.97 -7.85
C HIS A 238 -19.04 7.50 -8.52
N SER A 239 -17.92 7.56 -7.83
CA SER A 239 -16.62 7.15 -8.39
C SER A 239 -16.60 5.65 -8.77
N GLN A 240 -17.28 4.78 -8.02
CA GLN A 240 -17.41 3.37 -8.38
C GLN A 240 -18.23 3.18 -9.66
N ARG A 241 -19.32 3.94 -9.80
CA ARG A 241 -20.16 3.90 -11.00
C ARG A 241 -19.41 4.40 -12.22
N VAL A 242 -18.74 5.53 -12.12
CA VAL A 242 -17.90 6.08 -13.18
C VAL A 242 -16.82 5.06 -13.61
N ALA A 243 -16.21 4.36 -12.67
CA ALA A 243 -15.22 3.33 -12.98
C ALA A 243 -15.84 2.12 -13.70
N MET A 244 -17.06 1.71 -13.32
CA MET A 244 -17.80 0.64 -14.01
C MET A 244 -18.18 1.04 -15.44
N LEU A 245 -18.70 2.26 -15.64
CA LEU A 245 -19.05 2.77 -16.96
C LEU A 245 -17.79 2.95 -17.84
N ALA A 246 -16.66 3.35 -17.25
CA ALA A 246 -15.37 3.45 -17.92
C ALA A 246 -14.88 2.08 -18.42
N ASP A 247 -14.98 1.04 -17.59
CA ASP A 247 -14.67 -0.33 -18.01
C ASP A 247 -15.57 -0.81 -19.16
N GLN A 248 -16.85 -0.52 -19.11
CA GLN A 248 -17.82 -0.91 -20.17
C GLN A 248 -17.56 -0.17 -21.48
N LEU A 249 -17.26 1.14 -21.41
CA LEU A 249 -16.89 1.93 -22.58
C LEU A 249 -15.60 1.40 -23.21
N TYR A 250 -14.58 1.14 -22.39
CA TYR A 250 -13.29 0.61 -22.85
C TYR A 250 -13.45 -0.72 -23.58
N GLU A 251 -14.13 -1.68 -22.96
CA GLU A 251 -14.37 -3.00 -23.54
C GLU A 251 -15.26 -2.91 -24.79
N GLY A 252 -16.22 -2.01 -24.80
CA GLY A 252 -17.07 -1.78 -25.96
C GLY A 252 -16.27 -1.23 -27.15
N LEU A 253 -15.39 -0.25 -26.95
CA LEU A 253 -14.50 0.30 -27.98
C LEU A 253 -13.52 -0.77 -28.49
N ARG A 254 -12.97 -1.60 -27.60
CA ARG A 254 -12.10 -2.72 -28.00
C ARG A 254 -12.82 -3.75 -28.88
N LYS A 255 -14.06 -4.11 -28.53
CA LYS A 255 -14.88 -5.07 -29.30
C LYS A 255 -15.21 -4.61 -30.70
N VAL A 256 -15.35 -3.31 -30.92
CA VAL A 256 -15.59 -2.74 -32.27
C VAL A 256 -14.30 -2.47 -33.06
N GLY A 257 -13.18 -3.07 -32.64
CA GLY A 257 -11.90 -3.02 -33.35
C GLY A 257 -11.11 -1.70 -33.21
N LEU A 258 -11.55 -0.83 -32.30
CA LEU A 258 -10.79 0.37 -31.99
C LEU A 258 -9.66 0.02 -31.00
N ASN A 259 -8.58 -0.58 -31.52
CA ASN A 259 -7.33 -0.80 -30.77
C ASN A 259 -6.62 0.54 -30.52
N VAL A 260 -7.35 1.44 -29.88
CA VAL A 260 -6.97 2.85 -29.64
C VAL A 260 -5.84 2.96 -28.62
N LEU A 261 -5.45 1.85 -28.00
CA LEU A 261 -4.80 1.83 -26.71
C LEU A 261 -3.62 0.84 -26.64
N ASN A 262 -3.02 0.49 -27.78
CA ASN A 262 -1.79 -0.29 -27.83
C ASN A 262 -0.63 0.58 -27.34
N GLY A 263 0.01 0.20 -26.25
CA GLY A 263 1.14 0.87 -25.65
C GLY A 263 1.76 0.00 -24.55
N GLU A 264 2.85 0.47 -23.98
CA GLU A 264 3.57 -0.21 -22.89
C GLU A 264 2.74 -0.34 -21.59
N HIS A 265 1.72 0.53 -21.44
CA HIS A 265 0.87 0.60 -20.24
C HIS A 265 -0.44 -0.16 -20.43
N ASP A 266 -0.93 -0.78 -19.38
CA ASP A 266 -2.30 -1.31 -19.33
C ASP A 266 -3.31 -0.16 -19.21
N ALA A 267 -3.73 0.35 -20.36
CA ALA A 267 -4.64 1.49 -20.49
C ALA A 267 -5.96 1.30 -19.74
N ARG A 268 -6.49 0.07 -19.71
CA ARG A 268 -7.71 -0.24 -18.96
C ARG A 268 -7.51 -0.08 -17.46
N ARG A 269 -6.40 -0.57 -16.94
CA ARG A 269 -6.05 -0.44 -15.51
C ARG A 269 -5.86 1.03 -15.14
N VAL A 270 -5.14 1.79 -15.97
CA VAL A 270 -4.92 3.23 -15.76
C VAL A 270 -6.24 3.98 -15.74
N LEU A 271 -7.14 3.73 -16.71
CA LEU A 271 -8.47 4.35 -16.78
C LEU A 271 -9.30 4.03 -15.53
N ARG A 272 -9.37 2.76 -15.15
CA ARG A 272 -10.13 2.31 -13.98
C ARG A 272 -9.62 2.92 -12.69
N ALA A 273 -8.30 2.98 -12.50
CA ALA A 273 -7.69 3.62 -11.34
C ALA A 273 -7.98 5.12 -11.31
N ALA A 274 -7.84 5.81 -12.46
CA ALA A 274 -8.18 7.22 -12.58
C ALA A 274 -9.65 7.48 -12.24
N ALA A 275 -10.57 6.64 -12.75
CA ALA A 275 -12.00 6.75 -12.48
C ALA A 275 -12.36 6.52 -11.00
N LEU A 276 -11.71 5.54 -10.32
CA LEU A 276 -11.93 5.31 -8.89
C LEU A 276 -11.39 6.44 -8.01
N MET A 277 -10.42 7.22 -8.49
CA MET A 277 -9.70 8.20 -7.68
C MET A 277 -9.91 9.66 -8.13
N HIS A 278 -10.72 9.91 -9.15
CA HIS A 278 -10.84 11.26 -9.72
C HIS A 278 -11.37 12.30 -8.73
N ASP A 279 -12.22 11.89 -7.80
CA ASP A 279 -12.90 12.75 -6.83
C ASP A 279 -12.32 12.69 -5.39
N VAL A 280 -11.21 11.97 -5.13
CA VAL A 280 -10.59 11.88 -3.78
C VAL A 280 -10.17 13.22 -3.19
N GLY A 281 -10.04 14.25 -4.00
CA GLY A 281 -9.75 15.63 -3.56
C GLY A 281 -10.96 16.41 -3.10
N ARG A 282 -12.18 15.93 -3.39
CA ARG A 282 -13.43 16.67 -3.18
C ARG A 282 -13.74 16.91 -1.70
N GLY A 283 -13.44 15.93 -0.84
CA GLY A 283 -13.60 16.08 0.62
C GLY A 283 -12.73 17.16 1.25
N ARG A 284 -11.71 17.67 0.55
CA ARG A 284 -10.88 18.80 1.02
C ARG A 284 -11.36 20.15 0.49
N ARG A 285 -11.78 20.17 -0.78
CA ARG A 285 -12.26 21.39 -1.45
C ARG A 285 -13.02 20.97 -2.70
N GLU A 286 -14.26 21.42 -2.84
CA GLU A 286 -15.10 21.08 -3.99
C GLU A 286 -14.64 21.80 -5.27
N LYS A 287 -14.33 23.08 -5.17
CA LYS A 287 -13.75 23.86 -6.28
C LYS A 287 -12.30 23.40 -6.51
N ASP A 288 -11.95 23.09 -7.76
CA ASP A 288 -10.61 22.62 -8.15
C ASP A 288 -10.17 21.28 -7.54
N HIS A 289 -11.11 20.42 -7.08
CA HIS A 289 -10.79 19.13 -6.47
C HIS A 289 -9.94 18.24 -7.40
N GLN A 290 -10.04 18.35 -8.71
CA GLN A 290 -9.23 17.62 -9.67
C GLN A 290 -7.72 17.90 -9.53
N ARG A 291 -7.34 19.10 -9.08
CA ARG A 291 -5.94 19.43 -8.79
C ARG A 291 -5.49 18.78 -7.47
N ILE A 292 -6.41 18.69 -6.51
CA ILE A 292 -6.15 18.06 -5.21
C ILE A 292 -6.08 16.55 -5.39
N SER A 293 -7.01 15.94 -6.15
CA SER A 293 -6.98 14.51 -6.49
C SER A 293 -5.65 14.12 -7.13
N TYR A 294 -5.19 14.85 -8.13
CA TYR A 294 -3.88 14.66 -8.74
C TYR A 294 -2.74 14.64 -7.70
N ARG A 295 -2.71 15.64 -6.80
CA ARG A 295 -1.66 15.71 -5.77
C ARG A 295 -1.72 14.58 -4.77
N LEU A 296 -2.93 14.13 -4.40
CA LEU A 296 -3.14 13.02 -3.48
C LEU A 296 -2.70 11.69 -4.10
N ILE A 297 -3.07 11.45 -5.36
CA ILE A 297 -2.70 10.22 -6.08
C ILE A 297 -1.17 10.16 -6.27
N ARG A 298 -0.53 11.27 -6.67
CA ARG A 298 0.94 11.33 -6.82
C ARG A 298 1.72 11.08 -5.53
N LYS A 299 1.13 11.36 -4.37
CA LYS A 299 1.76 11.10 -3.06
C LYS A 299 1.57 9.67 -2.56
N MET A 300 0.72 8.91 -3.23
CA MET A 300 0.51 7.51 -2.88
C MET A 300 1.70 6.69 -3.39
N SER A 301 2.29 5.87 -2.50
CA SER A 301 3.26 4.87 -2.93
C SER A 301 2.56 3.84 -3.82
N PRO A 302 3.10 3.50 -4.99
CA PRO A 302 2.52 2.46 -5.84
C PRO A 302 2.36 1.17 -5.03
N PRO A 303 1.19 0.56 -5.01
CA PRO A 303 1.02 -0.74 -4.39
C PRO A 303 1.79 -1.81 -5.17
N LEU A 304 2.22 -2.88 -4.52
CA LEU A 304 2.88 -4.00 -5.19
C LEU A 304 2.05 -4.48 -6.40
N GLY A 305 2.70 -4.73 -7.53
CA GLY A 305 2.03 -5.06 -8.80
C GLY A 305 1.60 -3.85 -9.64
N TRP A 306 1.94 -2.62 -9.21
CA TRP A 306 1.76 -1.39 -9.98
C TRP A 306 3.10 -0.69 -10.22
N ALA A 307 3.35 -0.30 -11.46
CA ALA A 307 4.49 0.54 -11.78
C ALA A 307 4.20 2.00 -11.40
N ALA A 308 5.25 2.72 -10.97
CA ALA A 308 5.13 4.15 -10.64
C ALA A 308 4.64 4.99 -11.84
N PRO A 309 5.09 4.75 -13.10
CA PRO A 309 4.57 5.44 -14.27
C PRO A 309 3.06 5.25 -14.47
N ASP A 310 2.51 4.03 -14.31
CA ASP A 310 1.08 3.77 -14.45
C ASP A 310 0.24 4.58 -13.45
N LEU A 311 0.70 4.67 -12.21
CA LEU A 311 0.03 5.47 -11.18
C LEU A 311 0.13 6.97 -11.49
N GLN A 312 1.24 7.42 -12.05
CA GLN A 312 1.40 8.80 -12.50
C GLN A 312 0.45 9.12 -13.65
N LEU A 313 0.31 8.22 -14.63
CA LEU A 313 -0.65 8.37 -15.74
C LEU A 313 -2.08 8.43 -15.21
N ALA A 314 -2.46 7.55 -14.28
CA ALA A 314 -3.77 7.59 -13.64
C ALA A 314 -4.03 8.92 -12.91
N ALA A 315 -3.02 9.48 -12.24
CA ALA A 315 -3.12 10.80 -11.61
C ALA A 315 -3.34 11.93 -12.63
N VAL A 316 -2.62 11.89 -13.77
CA VAL A 316 -2.78 12.90 -14.83
C VAL A 316 -4.15 12.77 -15.50
N VAL A 317 -4.61 11.56 -15.79
CA VAL A 317 -5.96 11.31 -16.33
C VAL A 317 -7.02 11.85 -15.37
N ALA A 318 -6.91 11.53 -14.07
CA ALA A 318 -7.80 12.05 -13.03
C ALA A 318 -7.74 13.59 -12.93
N ARG A 319 -6.57 14.21 -13.15
CA ARG A 319 -6.44 15.68 -13.19
C ARG A 319 -7.29 16.32 -14.29
N PHE A 320 -7.43 15.65 -15.42
CA PHE A 320 -8.12 16.17 -16.58
C PHE A 320 -9.57 15.65 -16.76
N HIS A 321 -10.16 15.02 -15.73
CA HIS A 321 -11.57 14.58 -15.80
C HIS A 321 -12.56 15.74 -15.88
N ARG A 322 -12.15 16.95 -15.52
CA ARG A 322 -12.92 18.21 -15.68
C ARG A 322 -12.00 19.41 -15.85
N GLY A 323 -12.59 20.59 -16.13
CA GLY A 323 -11.86 21.82 -16.37
C GLY A 323 -11.18 21.84 -17.75
N THR A 324 -9.96 22.38 -17.83
CA THR A 324 -9.22 22.49 -19.10
C THR A 324 -8.95 21.12 -19.72
N LEU A 325 -8.99 21.07 -21.06
CA LEU A 325 -8.62 19.85 -21.82
C LEU A 325 -7.11 19.61 -21.74
N PRO A 326 -6.65 18.35 -21.79
CA PRO A 326 -5.23 18.04 -21.83
C PRO A 326 -4.62 18.56 -23.14
N GLN A 327 -3.63 19.45 -23.03
CA GLN A 327 -2.92 20.05 -24.18
C GLN A 327 -1.42 19.93 -23.95
N SER A 328 -0.64 19.75 -25.04
CA SER A 328 0.83 19.60 -24.96
C SER A 328 1.54 20.75 -24.24
N ARG A 329 0.97 21.97 -24.24
CA ARG A 329 1.50 23.13 -23.53
C ARG A 329 1.38 23.05 -22.00
N HIS A 330 0.50 22.22 -21.46
CA HIS A 330 0.38 22.04 -19.99
C HIS A 330 1.65 21.40 -19.43
N LYS A 331 2.16 21.94 -18.32
CA LYS A 331 3.37 21.44 -17.66
C LYS A 331 3.32 19.92 -17.44
N LEU A 332 2.19 19.41 -16.94
CA LEU A 332 2.02 17.97 -16.68
C LEU A 332 2.09 17.11 -17.93
N MET A 333 1.69 17.65 -19.07
CA MET A 333 1.75 16.95 -20.37
C MET A 333 3.15 17.02 -20.98
N ARG A 334 3.90 18.12 -20.75
CA ARG A 334 5.27 18.25 -21.29
C ARG A 334 6.22 17.22 -20.72
N GLU A 335 6.03 16.84 -19.46
CA GLU A 335 6.85 15.87 -18.73
C GLU A 335 6.62 14.41 -19.16
N LEU A 336 5.59 14.14 -20.00
CA LEU A 336 5.25 12.80 -20.46
C LEU A 336 5.89 12.47 -21.81
N ALA A 337 6.15 11.19 -22.08
CA ALA A 337 6.54 10.68 -23.39
C ALA A 337 5.43 10.93 -24.43
N PRO A 338 5.73 11.01 -25.73
CA PRO A 338 4.72 11.22 -26.78
C PRO A 338 3.58 10.19 -26.76
N SER A 339 3.90 8.92 -26.56
CA SER A 339 2.93 7.82 -26.41
C SER A 339 1.98 8.07 -25.26
N ASP A 340 2.51 8.47 -24.10
CA ASP A 340 1.76 8.73 -22.88
C ASP A 340 0.87 9.96 -22.99
N LYS A 341 1.33 11.02 -23.69
CA LYS A 341 0.49 12.18 -24.02
C LYS A 341 -0.76 11.76 -24.76
N THR A 342 -0.59 10.93 -25.79
CA THR A 342 -1.71 10.41 -26.57
C THR A 342 -2.64 9.57 -25.72
N LEU A 343 -2.10 8.68 -24.89
CA LEU A 343 -2.85 7.84 -23.97
C LEU A 343 -3.65 8.69 -22.99
N VAL A 344 -3.04 9.67 -22.33
CA VAL A 344 -3.72 10.58 -21.38
C VAL A 344 -4.87 11.31 -22.03
N VAL A 345 -4.70 11.86 -23.24
CA VAL A 345 -5.78 12.56 -23.96
C VAL A 345 -6.96 11.64 -24.22
N ARG A 346 -6.70 10.41 -24.66
CA ARG A 346 -7.73 9.39 -24.91
C ARG A 346 -8.47 8.98 -23.64
N LEU A 347 -7.73 8.63 -22.58
CA LEU A 347 -8.31 8.19 -21.33
C LEU A 347 -9.05 9.33 -20.60
N ALA A 348 -8.56 10.56 -20.67
CA ALA A 348 -9.26 11.73 -20.13
C ALA A 348 -10.57 12.00 -20.88
N GLY A 349 -10.58 11.84 -22.22
CA GLY A 349 -11.80 11.91 -23.02
C GLY A 349 -12.84 10.88 -22.60
N MET A 350 -12.42 9.61 -22.42
CA MET A 350 -13.28 8.53 -21.95
C MET A 350 -13.81 8.82 -20.55
N LEU A 351 -12.94 9.22 -19.62
CA LEU A 351 -13.33 9.51 -18.23
C LEU A 351 -14.33 10.67 -18.17
N ARG A 352 -14.11 11.76 -18.90
CA ARG A 352 -15.07 12.87 -18.99
C ARG A 352 -16.43 12.43 -19.51
N PHE A 353 -16.42 11.62 -20.56
CA PHE A 353 -17.66 11.15 -21.18
C PHE A 353 -18.48 10.27 -20.22
N VAL A 354 -17.83 9.29 -19.57
CA VAL A 354 -18.56 8.44 -18.60
C VAL A 354 -18.95 9.17 -17.32
N ASN A 355 -18.15 10.12 -16.86
CA ASN A 355 -18.46 10.96 -15.70
C ASN A 355 -19.71 11.84 -15.94
N ALA A 356 -19.94 12.26 -17.19
CA ALA A 356 -21.11 13.06 -17.54
C ALA A 356 -22.43 12.27 -17.42
N PHE A 357 -22.41 10.94 -17.58
CA PHE A 357 -23.63 10.11 -17.40
C PHE A 357 -24.14 10.08 -15.95
N ASP A 358 -23.27 10.28 -14.97
CA ASP A 358 -23.63 10.36 -13.56
C ASP A 358 -23.38 11.78 -12.98
N GLY A 359 -23.49 12.78 -13.85
CA GLY A 359 -23.20 14.19 -13.50
C GLY A 359 -24.17 14.81 -12.49
N SER A 360 -25.40 14.32 -12.38
CA SER A 360 -26.39 14.63 -11.33
C SER A 360 -26.24 13.79 -10.07
N ARG A 361 -25.42 12.72 -10.09
CA ARG A 361 -25.19 11.78 -8.97
C ARG A 361 -26.45 11.04 -8.50
N ASP A 362 -27.39 10.88 -9.41
CA ASP A 362 -28.67 10.18 -9.20
C ASP A 362 -28.64 8.69 -9.58
N HIS A 363 -27.49 8.26 -10.14
CA HIS A 363 -27.23 6.88 -10.51
C HIS A 363 -28.18 6.28 -11.55
N HIS A 364 -28.79 7.12 -12.39
CA HIS A 364 -29.80 6.71 -13.37
C HIS A 364 -29.25 5.83 -14.50
N VAL A 365 -27.95 5.91 -14.80
CA VAL A 365 -27.31 5.13 -15.89
C VAL A 365 -26.56 3.94 -15.31
N PRO A 366 -27.14 2.74 -15.25
CA PRO A 366 -26.47 1.55 -14.71
C PRO A 366 -25.54 0.86 -15.70
N SER A 367 -25.68 1.06 -17.02
CA SER A 367 -24.84 0.37 -18.01
C SER A 367 -24.77 1.08 -19.34
N LEU A 368 -23.65 0.82 -20.05
CA LEU A 368 -23.37 1.27 -21.42
C LEU A 368 -23.12 0.07 -22.35
N ARG A 369 -23.56 0.19 -23.61
CA ARG A 369 -23.19 -0.70 -24.70
C ARG A 369 -22.66 0.11 -25.88
N VAL A 370 -21.56 -0.33 -26.49
CA VAL A 370 -20.94 0.31 -27.64
C VAL A 370 -21.09 -0.61 -28.84
N GLU A 371 -21.55 -0.05 -29.96
CA GLU A 371 -21.64 -0.70 -31.27
C GLU A 371 -21.07 0.26 -32.34
N GLN A 372 -20.62 -0.28 -33.45
CA GLN A 372 -20.24 0.54 -34.60
C GLN A 372 -21.23 0.30 -35.75
N LYS A 373 -21.79 1.38 -36.31
CA LYS A 373 -22.70 1.34 -37.46
C LYS A 373 -22.31 2.42 -38.47
N ASN A 374 -22.03 2.02 -39.69
CA ASN A 374 -21.67 2.94 -40.78
C ASN A 374 -20.63 4.01 -40.40
N GLY A 375 -19.54 3.57 -39.73
CA GLY A 375 -18.45 4.47 -39.32
C GLY A 375 -18.76 5.28 -38.02
N THR A 376 -19.99 5.28 -37.54
CA THR A 376 -20.41 5.97 -36.31
C THR A 376 -20.38 5.03 -35.12
N LEU A 377 -19.85 5.50 -33.99
CA LEU A 377 -19.95 4.80 -32.72
C LEU A 377 -21.29 5.09 -32.08
N VAL A 378 -22.05 4.04 -31.79
CA VAL A 378 -23.34 4.15 -31.11
C VAL A 378 -23.14 3.70 -29.65
N VAL A 379 -23.26 4.64 -28.72
CA VAL A 379 -23.22 4.38 -27.28
C VAL A 379 -24.66 4.35 -26.76
N SER A 380 -25.15 3.15 -26.47
CA SER A 380 -26.49 2.95 -25.87
C SER A 380 -26.36 2.91 -24.37
N ALA A 381 -27.08 3.78 -23.64
CA ALA A 381 -27.03 3.91 -22.19
C ALA A 381 -28.40 3.56 -21.58
N ALA A 382 -28.42 2.63 -20.64
CA ALA A 382 -29.64 2.32 -19.90
C ALA A 382 -30.00 3.52 -19.00
N GLY A 383 -31.28 3.88 -18.96
CA GLY A 383 -31.76 5.03 -18.19
C GLY A 383 -31.43 6.41 -18.78
N TYR A 384 -30.71 6.48 -19.90
CA TYR A 384 -30.44 7.75 -20.57
C TYR A 384 -31.72 8.25 -21.29
N SER A 385 -31.93 9.57 -21.18
CA SER A 385 -32.93 10.30 -21.96
C SER A 385 -32.28 11.56 -22.55
N PRO A 386 -32.57 11.92 -23.82
CA PRO A 386 -32.12 13.18 -24.41
C PRO A 386 -32.62 14.44 -23.66
N TRP A 387 -33.65 14.27 -22.88
CA TRP A 387 -34.27 15.34 -22.06
C TRP A 387 -33.78 15.35 -20.61
N SER A 388 -32.82 14.47 -20.25
CA SER A 388 -32.27 14.43 -18.90
C SER A 388 -31.42 15.67 -18.59
N PRO A 389 -31.30 16.09 -17.31
CA PRO A 389 -30.43 17.19 -16.90
C PRO A 389 -28.97 17.02 -17.28
N ASN A 390 -28.55 15.78 -17.54
CA ASN A 390 -27.18 15.43 -17.93
C ASN A 390 -26.94 15.43 -19.44
N ALA A 391 -27.99 15.56 -20.27
CA ALA A 391 -27.88 15.42 -21.73
C ALA A 391 -26.90 16.46 -22.35
N GLU A 392 -26.94 17.71 -21.89
CA GLU A 392 -26.03 18.75 -22.34
C GLU A 392 -24.57 18.45 -21.92
N LYS A 393 -24.35 18.01 -20.67
CA LYS A 393 -23.02 17.62 -20.18
C LYS A 393 -22.46 16.43 -20.96
N ILE A 394 -23.31 15.44 -21.27
CA ILE A 394 -22.95 14.27 -22.08
C ILE A 394 -22.58 14.72 -23.50
N SER A 395 -23.36 15.60 -24.11
CA SER A 395 -23.10 16.14 -25.44
C SER A 395 -21.75 16.89 -25.49
N SER A 396 -21.48 17.75 -24.53
CA SER A 396 -20.21 18.48 -24.44
C SER A 396 -19.02 17.55 -24.21
N ALA A 397 -19.17 16.55 -23.34
CA ALA A 397 -18.09 15.58 -23.07
C ALA A 397 -17.82 14.64 -24.25
N ARG A 398 -18.88 14.28 -25.02
CA ARG A 398 -18.81 13.48 -26.23
C ARG A 398 -17.88 14.09 -27.26
N HIS A 399 -17.94 15.41 -27.48
CA HIS A 399 -17.17 16.10 -28.49
C HIS A 399 -15.65 15.88 -28.35
N LEU A 400 -15.12 15.93 -27.12
CA LEU A 400 -13.70 15.61 -26.92
C LEU A 400 -13.36 14.17 -27.32
N LEU A 401 -14.23 13.23 -26.99
CA LEU A 401 -14.01 11.82 -27.31
C LEU A 401 -14.08 11.58 -28.83
N GLU A 402 -15.00 12.25 -29.54
CA GLU A 402 -15.10 12.23 -31.01
C GLU A 402 -13.81 12.74 -31.69
N LEU A 403 -13.26 13.86 -31.21
CA LEU A 403 -11.99 14.41 -31.71
C LEU A 403 -10.83 13.42 -31.52
N VAL A 404 -10.77 12.79 -30.38
CA VAL A 404 -9.70 11.86 -30.01
C VAL A 404 -9.79 10.55 -30.80
N LEU A 405 -11.00 10.02 -30.97
CA LEU A 405 -11.24 8.78 -31.68
C LEU A 405 -11.35 8.97 -33.20
N ARG A 406 -11.47 10.22 -33.67
CA ARG A 406 -11.75 10.59 -35.06
C ARG A 406 -12.96 9.85 -35.62
N ARG A 407 -14.00 9.71 -34.81
CA ARG A 407 -15.25 9.01 -35.13
C ARG A 407 -16.41 9.77 -34.51
N PRO A 408 -17.51 9.96 -35.23
CA PRO A 408 -18.74 10.50 -34.65
C PRO A 408 -19.33 9.51 -33.61
N ILE A 409 -19.89 10.07 -32.54
CA ILE A 409 -20.51 9.29 -31.47
C ILE A 409 -21.99 9.66 -31.37
N LEU A 410 -22.86 8.68 -31.44
CA LEU A 410 -24.29 8.84 -31.20
C LEU A 410 -24.67 8.21 -29.86
N VAL A 411 -25.26 8.99 -28.96
CA VAL A 411 -25.78 8.47 -27.67
C VAL A 411 -27.26 8.17 -27.83
N LYS A 412 -27.67 6.97 -27.41
CA LYS A 412 -29.09 6.50 -27.46
C LYS A 412 -29.53 5.89 -26.16
N PRO A 413 -30.83 5.90 -25.83
CA PRO A 413 -31.37 5.04 -24.82
C PRO A 413 -31.12 3.56 -25.14
N LEU A 414 -30.68 2.77 -24.15
CA LEU A 414 -30.63 1.32 -24.30
C LEU A 414 -32.04 0.77 -24.10
N LYS A 415 -32.60 0.16 -25.13
CA LYS A 415 -33.91 -0.51 -25.00
C LYS A 415 -33.76 -1.66 -24.00
N PRO A 416 -34.71 -1.81 -23.06
CA PRO A 416 -34.70 -2.96 -22.15
C PRO A 416 -34.77 -4.25 -23.00
N THR A 417 -33.85 -5.17 -22.72
CA THR A 417 -33.94 -6.52 -23.32
C THR A 417 -35.19 -7.17 -22.76
N PRO A 418 -36.16 -7.62 -23.61
CA PRO A 418 -37.35 -8.28 -23.10
C PRO A 418 -36.93 -9.47 -22.23
N SER A 419 -37.44 -9.52 -21.01
CA SER A 419 -37.15 -10.61 -20.08
C SER A 419 -37.59 -11.92 -20.71
N ARG A 420 -36.80 -12.98 -20.52
CA ARG A 420 -37.09 -14.33 -21.07
C ARG A 420 -38.49 -14.87 -20.67
N ALA A 421 -39.10 -14.31 -19.62
CA ALA A 421 -40.44 -14.63 -19.13
C ALA A 421 -41.57 -14.16 -20.06
N ALA A 422 -41.39 -13.11 -20.89
CA ALA A 422 -42.42 -12.63 -21.79
C ALA A 422 -42.50 -13.42 -23.11
N ARG A 423 -41.55 -14.29 -23.42
CA ARG A 423 -41.54 -15.12 -24.63
C ARG A 423 -42.40 -16.41 -24.50
N THR A 424 -42.74 -16.80 -23.30
CA THR A 424 -43.53 -18.04 -23.05
C THR A 424 -45.03 -17.82 -23.13
N GLN A 425 -45.52 -16.58 -23.02
CA GLN A 425 -46.96 -16.28 -23.09
C GLN A 425 -47.51 -15.96 -24.49
N SER A 426 -46.66 -15.80 -25.51
CA SER A 426 -47.11 -15.52 -26.88
C SER A 426 -47.16 -16.77 -27.80
N ARG A 427 -46.93 -17.98 -27.26
CA ARG A 427 -47.01 -19.25 -28.01
C ARG A 427 -48.20 -20.13 -27.63
N SER A 428 -49.14 -19.62 -26.82
CA SER A 428 -50.39 -20.31 -26.47
C SER A 428 -51.59 -19.37 -26.70
N ARG A 429 -51.73 -18.88 -27.92
CA ARG A 429 -52.98 -18.41 -28.50
C ARG A 429 -53.00 -18.76 -29.97
#